data_56acfb94f4ed4670e969e1add1ef9415
#
_entry.id   56acfb94f4ed4670e969e1add1ef9415
#
_cell.length_a   1.000
_cell.length_b   1.000
_cell.length_c   1.000
_cell.angle_alpha   90.00
_cell.angle_beta   90.00
_cell.angle_gamma   90.00
#
_symmetry.space_group_name_H-M   'P 1'
#
loop_
_entity.id
_entity.type
_entity.pdbx_description
1 polymer ?
#
loop_
_entity_poly.entity_id
_entity_poly.type
_entity_poly.pdbx_seq_one_letter_code
_entity_poly.pdbx_strand_id
1 'polypeptide(L)'
;MVGVARLALAKALAGRFTVSCNCCYTILPKIVIEFIVHLDKISVIFNMNYDIINSLAAKGLSTRKISTELNTSQSNVRYWLKKFNIKTTSRSKVSDYRHCPRCETEKLKTEFYNRRNGKGNSVYCKLCSHTQTLERQRDFKQRCVDHKGGKCICCGYDKTNNALDFHHLNPSEKDFSISSARFTTFDNRVINELNKCALVCRNCHAEIHAGIKTL
;
A
#
# COMPACT_ATOMS: atom_id res chain seq x y z
N MET A 1 25.17 10.21 42.98
CA MET A 1 25.47 9.56 44.27
C MET A 1 24.72 8.24 44.52
N VAL A 2 24.02 7.68 43.58
CA VAL A 2 23.24 6.42 43.77
C VAL A 2 24.09 5.16 43.39
N GLY A 3 25.17 5.32 42.64
CA GLY A 3 26.01 4.20 42.19
C GLY A 3 26.95 3.61 43.25
N VAL A 4 27.38 4.39 44.25
CA VAL A 4 28.36 3.95 45.24
C VAL A 4 27.70 3.09 46.33
N ALA A 5 26.45 3.37 46.69
CA ALA A 5 25.70 2.59 47.68
C ALA A 5 25.35 1.16 47.22
N ARG A 6 25.19 0.95 45.91
CA ARG A 6 24.88 -0.37 45.34
C ARG A 6 26.07 -1.32 45.30
N LEU A 7 27.28 -0.78 45.13
CA LEU A 7 28.50 -1.56 45.12
C LEU A 7 28.85 -2.07 46.56
N ALA A 8 28.47 -1.30 47.58
CA ALA A 8 28.65 -1.68 48.97
C ALA A 8 27.71 -2.82 49.41
N LEU A 9 26.47 -2.82 48.93
CA LEU A 9 25.48 -3.83 49.23
C LEU A 9 25.84 -5.21 48.59
N ALA A 10 26.38 -5.16 47.34
CA ALA A 10 26.84 -6.36 46.64
C ALA A 10 28.07 -7.01 47.34
N LYS A 11 28.99 -6.20 47.90
CA LYS A 11 30.11 -6.69 48.68
C LYS A 11 29.70 -7.22 50.05
N ALA A 12 28.67 -6.70 50.69
CA ALA A 12 28.14 -7.17 51.96
C ALA A 12 27.41 -8.55 51.85
N LEU A 13 26.76 -8.80 50.70
CA LEU A 13 26.11 -10.08 50.44
C LEU A 13 27.10 -11.20 50.04
N ALA A 14 28.20 -10.85 49.40
CA ALA A 14 29.27 -11.79 49.03
C ALA A 14 30.08 -12.30 50.23
N GLY A 15 30.09 -11.58 51.38
CA GLY A 15 30.83 -11.94 52.57
C GLY A 15 30.14 -12.92 53.51
N ARG A 16 28.90 -13.34 53.24
CA ARG A 16 28.14 -14.23 54.17
C ARG A 16 27.99 -15.70 53.72
N PHE A 17 28.56 -16.11 52.61
CA PHE A 17 28.57 -17.47 52.15
C PHE A 17 29.98 -17.97 51.86
N THR A 18 30.77 -18.17 52.94
CA THR A 18 31.96 -19.01 52.88
C THR A 18 31.61 -20.41 53.34
N VAL A 19 31.14 -21.25 52.43
CA VAL A 19 31.13 -22.69 52.61
C VAL A 19 32.43 -23.20 51.98
N SER A 20 33.34 -23.66 52.83
CA SER A 20 34.61 -24.26 52.42
C SER A 20 34.35 -25.63 51.73
N CYS A 21 34.37 -25.65 50.44
CA CYS A 21 34.51 -26.88 49.67
C CYS A 21 35.37 -26.58 48.43
N ASN A 22 36.58 -27.21 48.42
CA ASN A 22 37.65 -26.93 47.43
C ASN A 22 37.37 -27.42 45.99
N CYS A 23 36.17 -27.92 45.69
CA CYS A 23 35.87 -28.46 44.35
C CYS A 23 34.91 -27.62 43.49
N CYS A 24 34.41 -26.48 43.96
CA CYS A 24 33.35 -25.73 43.23
C CYS A 24 33.72 -24.31 42.78
N TYR A 25 35.03 -24.01 42.69
CA TYR A 25 35.49 -22.62 42.42
C TYR A 25 35.31 -22.12 40.98
N THR A 26 34.91 -22.96 40.04
CA THR A 26 34.88 -22.57 38.62
C THR A 26 33.48 -22.30 38.02
N ILE A 27 32.42 -22.67 38.71
CA ILE A 27 31.05 -22.60 38.11
C ILE A 27 30.21 -21.43 38.68
N LEU A 28 30.44 -21.04 39.94
CA LEU A 28 29.65 -19.99 40.61
C LEU A 28 29.76 -18.58 39.99
N PRO A 29 30.91 -18.12 39.47
CA PRO A 29 31.01 -16.79 38.91
C PRO A 29 30.15 -16.58 37.67
N LYS A 30 30.00 -17.60 36.82
CA LYS A 30 29.18 -17.48 35.59
C LYS A 30 27.69 -17.43 35.89
N ILE A 31 27.20 -18.26 36.77
CA ILE A 31 25.77 -18.31 37.14
C ILE A 31 25.36 -17.02 37.86
N VAL A 32 26.21 -16.51 38.75
CA VAL A 32 25.96 -15.25 39.48
C VAL A 32 26.00 -14.04 38.51
N ILE A 33 26.92 -14.04 37.54
CA ILE A 33 26.96 -13.00 36.51
C ILE A 33 25.74 -13.05 35.58
N GLU A 34 25.33 -14.25 35.17
CA GLU A 34 24.12 -14.41 34.36
C GLU A 34 22.85 -14.04 35.15
N PHE A 35 22.78 -14.35 36.45
CA PHE A 35 21.68 -13.98 37.30
C PHE A 35 21.62 -12.47 37.56
N ILE A 36 22.76 -11.80 37.75
CA ILE A 36 22.84 -10.34 37.88
C ILE A 36 22.47 -9.64 36.57
N VAL A 37 22.95 -10.14 35.42
CA VAL A 37 22.59 -9.63 34.10
C VAL A 37 21.10 -9.88 33.81
N HIS A 38 20.52 -10.98 34.33
CA HIS A 38 19.10 -11.25 34.18
C HIS A 38 18.24 -10.39 35.10
N LEU A 39 18.70 -10.08 36.33
CA LEU A 39 18.07 -9.15 37.26
C LEU A 39 18.16 -7.69 36.75
N ASP A 40 19.27 -7.29 36.14
CA ASP A 40 19.37 -5.98 35.48
C ASP A 40 18.41 -5.84 34.28
N LYS A 41 18.23 -6.89 33.50
CA LYS A 41 17.20 -6.92 32.43
C LYS A 41 15.77 -6.86 33.01
N ILE A 42 15.50 -7.52 34.13
CA ILE A 42 14.19 -7.51 34.79
C ILE A 42 13.95 -6.14 35.46
N SER A 43 14.96 -5.53 36.06
CA SER A 43 14.83 -4.19 36.69
C SER A 43 14.63 -3.06 35.68
N VAL A 44 15.20 -3.19 34.49
CA VAL A 44 14.97 -2.25 33.36
C VAL A 44 13.54 -2.36 32.82
N ILE A 45 12.93 -3.55 32.90
CA ILE A 45 11.53 -3.76 32.50
C ILE A 45 10.55 -3.13 33.50
N PHE A 46 10.92 -3.02 34.80
CA PHE A 46 10.01 -2.59 35.85
C PHE A 46 10.03 -1.10 36.19
N ASN A 47 11.01 -0.33 35.71
CA ASN A 47 11.12 1.11 36.05
C ASN A 47 11.39 1.99 34.84
N MET A 48 10.47 1.99 33.87
CA MET A 48 10.47 3.03 32.85
C MET A 48 10.04 4.34 33.50
N ASN A 49 11.01 5.23 33.75
CA ASN A 49 10.78 6.51 34.37
C ASN A 49 9.98 7.43 33.43
N TYR A 50 8.93 8.04 33.97
CA TYR A 50 8.10 9.03 33.26
C TYR A 50 8.94 10.11 32.56
N ASP A 51 9.93 10.67 33.26
CA ASP A 51 10.76 11.77 32.76
C ASP A 51 11.57 11.39 31.53
N ILE A 52 12.10 10.17 31.49
CA ILE A 52 12.87 9.67 30.34
C ILE A 52 11.94 9.52 29.13
N ILE A 53 10.80 8.87 29.27
CA ILE A 53 9.86 8.66 28.17
C ILE A 53 9.29 9.99 27.68
N ASN A 54 8.95 10.89 28.60
CA ASN A 54 8.41 12.21 28.30
C ASN A 54 9.43 13.07 27.55
N SER A 55 10.70 13.07 27.98
CA SER A 55 11.77 13.81 27.31
C SER A 55 12.01 13.32 25.89
N LEU A 56 12.01 12.00 25.67
CA LEU A 56 12.17 11.40 24.35
C LEU A 56 10.96 11.65 23.44
N ALA A 57 9.76 11.64 24.01
CA ALA A 57 8.53 11.98 23.29
C ALA A 57 8.51 13.48 22.93
N ALA A 58 8.92 14.36 23.82
CA ALA A 58 9.01 15.81 23.59
C ALA A 58 10.04 16.16 22.51
N LYS A 59 11.11 15.37 22.36
CA LYS A 59 12.08 15.46 21.24
C LYS A 59 11.48 15.02 19.89
N GLY A 60 10.20 14.64 19.85
CA GLY A 60 9.54 14.21 18.62
C GLY A 60 9.95 12.83 18.11
N LEU A 61 10.54 11.99 18.95
CA LEU A 61 10.95 10.65 18.55
C LEU A 61 9.73 9.72 18.37
N SER A 62 9.78 8.90 17.33
CA SER A 62 8.76 7.87 17.11
C SER A 62 8.89 6.74 18.14
N THR A 63 7.81 6.01 18.41
CA THR A 63 7.81 4.85 19.33
C THR A 63 8.88 3.82 18.99
N ARG A 64 9.25 3.68 17.70
CA ARG A 64 10.33 2.80 17.25
C ARG A 64 11.71 3.34 17.66
N LYS A 65 11.97 4.63 17.46
CA LYS A 65 13.23 5.26 17.89
C LYS A 65 13.37 5.25 19.41
N ILE A 66 12.29 5.54 20.16
CA ILE A 66 12.26 5.45 21.62
C ILE A 66 12.58 4.02 22.08
N SER A 67 12.03 2.98 21.42
CA SER A 67 12.32 1.59 21.78
C SER A 67 13.79 1.21 21.55
N THR A 68 14.41 1.73 20.50
CA THR A 68 15.82 1.53 20.22
C THR A 68 16.70 2.22 21.27
N GLU A 69 16.42 3.49 21.58
CA GLU A 69 17.16 4.28 22.60
C GLU A 69 17.09 3.64 23.99
N LEU A 70 15.94 3.10 24.37
CA LEU A 70 15.71 2.49 25.67
C LEU A 70 16.01 0.98 25.69
N ASN A 71 16.51 0.44 24.59
CA ASN A 71 16.80 -1.00 24.43
C ASN A 71 15.64 -1.90 24.90
N THR A 72 14.41 -1.55 24.52
CA THR A 72 13.18 -2.23 24.93
C THR A 72 12.25 -2.51 23.75
N SER A 73 11.22 -3.32 23.95
CA SER A 73 10.25 -3.60 22.88
C SER A 73 9.36 -2.39 22.59
N GLN A 74 8.95 -2.23 21.34
CA GLN A 74 8.02 -1.18 20.92
C GLN A 74 6.64 -1.30 21.61
N SER A 75 6.23 -2.51 21.95
CA SER A 75 5.00 -2.79 22.71
C SER A 75 5.09 -2.23 24.14
N ASN A 76 6.25 -2.38 24.78
CA ASN A 76 6.51 -1.85 26.12
C ASN A 76 6.48 -0.31 26.10
N VAL A 77 7.12 0.32 25.12
CA VAL A 77 7.07 1.79 24.95
C VAL A 77 5.62 2.28 24.78
N ARG A 78 4.82 1.60 23.93
CA ARG A 78 3.39 1.94 23.73
C ARG A 78 2.58 1.81 25.02
N TYR A 79 2.81 0.76 25.80
CA TYR A 79 2.16 0.56 27.10
C TYR A 79 2.43 1.74 28.03
N TRP A 80 3.68 2.15 28.19
CA TRP A 80 4.07 3.22 29.08
C TRP A 80 3.61 4.60 28.59
N LEU A 81 3.69 4.89 27.30
CA LEU A 81 3.14 6.10 26.71
C LEU A 81 1.63 6.23 27.01
N LYS A 82 0.90 5.10 26.88
CA LYS A 82 -0.53 5.07 27.22
C LYS A 82 -0.76 5.25 28.70
N LYS A 83 -0.01 4.56 29.56
CA LYS A 83 -0.10 4.63 31.02
C LYS A 83 0.18 6.03 31.57
N PHE A 84 1.16 6.71 30.99
CA PHE A 84 1.53 8.07 31.37
C PHE A 84 0.74 9.17 30.61
N ASN A 85 -0.19 8.79 29.74
CA ASN A 85 -0.95 9.69 28.88
C ASN A 85 -0.07 10.65 28.04
N ILE A 86 1.11 10.19 27.64
CA ILE A 86 2.05 10.95 26.82
C ILE A 86 1.69 10.74 25.35
N LYS A 87 1.36 11.84 24.66
CA LYS A 87 1.14 11.84 23.21
C LYS A 87 2.50 12.01 22.52
N THR A 88 2.96 10.98 21.83
CA THR A 88 4.07 11.15 20.87
C THR A 88 3.57 11.98 19.70
N THR A 89 4.43 12.85 19.16
CA THR A 89 4.13 13.51 17.89
C THR A 89 3.90 12.43 16.85
N SER A 90 2.63 12.16 16.58
CA SER A 90 2.26 11.26 15.51
C SER A 90 2.83 11.83 14.21
N ARG A 91 3.38 10.92 13.40
CA ARG A 91 3.81 11.12 12.02
C ARG A 91 3.61 12.54 11.51
N SER A 92 4.73 13.16 11.11
CA SER A 92 4.80 14.43 10.38
C SER A 92 3.45 14.92 9.87
N LYS A 93 3.15 16.22 10.07
CA LYS A 93 2.00 16.89 9.44
C LYS A 93 1.78 16.24 8.09
N VAL A 94 0.68 15.50 7.94
CA VAL A 94 0.37 14.81 6.70
C VAL A 94 0.29 15.91 5.67
N SER A 95 1.33 16.04 4.84
CA SER A 95 1.32 17.02 3.76
C SER A 95 -0.01 16.88 3.03
N ASP A 96 -0.73 17.98 2.80
CA ASP A 96 -1.95 17.97 2.01
C ASP A 96 -1.66 17.72 0.52
N TYR A 97 -0.40 17.73 0.18
CA TYR A 97 0.11 17.46 -1.16
C TYR A 97 0.58 16.01 -1.29
N ARG A 98 0.52 15.52 -2.51
CA ARG A 98 0.99 14.19 -2.91
C ARG A 98 1.61 14.24 -4.30
N HIS A 99 2.74 13.58 -4.47
CA HIS A 99 3.39 13.39 -5.76
C HIS A 99 2.61 12.39 -6.62
N CYS A 100 2.34 12.79 -7.88
CA CYS A 100 1.78 11.92 -8.91
C CYS A 100 2.91 11.39 -9.80
N PRO A 101 3.22 10.07 -9.80
CA PRO A 101 4.38 9.54 -10.54
C PRO A 101 4.20 9.52 -12.06
N ARG A 102 3.00 9.84 -12.59
CA ARG A 102 2.77 9.87 -14.03
C ARG A 102 2.99 11.25 -14.65
N CYS A 103 2.59 12.32 -13.96
CA CYS A 103 2.85 13.69 -14.41
C CYS A 103 3.99 14.35 -13.62
N GLU A 104 4.61 13.63 -12.69
CA GLU A 104 5.76 14.05 -11.89
C GLU A 104 5.56 15.34 -11.12
N THR A 105 4.28 15.70 -10.82
CA THR A 105 3.92 16.92 -10.11
C THR A 105 3.35 16.63 -8.72
N GLU A 106 3.61 17.52 -7.79
CA GLU A 106 2.94 17.54 -6.49
C GLU A 106 1.57 18.21 -6.63
N LYS A 107 0.54 17.53 -6.15
CA LYS A 107 -0.85 17.96 -6.21
C LYS A 107 -1.55 17.80 -4.88
N LEU A 108 -2.60 18.57 -4.65
CA LEU A 108 -3.45 18.41 -3.48
C LEU A 108 -4.04 16.97 -3.42
N LYS A 109 -4.18 16.41 -2.25
CA LYS A 109 -4.80 15.08 -2.05
C LYS A 109 -6.22 15.01 -2.60
N THR A 110 -6.93 16.12 -2.64
CA THR A 110 -8.27 16.25 -3.24
C THR A 110 -8.28 16.00 -4.74
N GLU A 111 -7.15 16.15 -5.43
CA GLU A 111 -6.98 15.85 -6.86
C GLU A 111 -6.74 14.35 -7.13
N PHE A 112 -6.75 13.51 -6.11
CA PHE A 112 -6.65 12.07 -6.23
C PHE A 112 -7.98 11.42 -5.85
N TYR A 113 -8.32 10.28 -6.49
CA TYR A 113 -9.47 9.50 -6.08
C TYR A 113 -9.21 8.79 -4.75
N ASN A 114 -10.21 8.73 -3.87
CA ASN A 114 -10.14 7.91 -2.67
C ASN A 114 -10.22 6.42 -3.06
N ARG A 115 -9.44 5.58 -2.40
CA ARG A 115 -9.55 4.13 -2.57
C ARG A 115 -10.85 3.64 -1.95
N ARG A 116 -11.47 2.63 -2.58
CA ARG A 116 -12.75 2.04 -2.13
C ARG A 116 -12.72 1.52 -0.68
N ASN A 117 -11.57 1.10 -0.18
CA ASN A 117 -11.38 0.62 1.19
C ASN A 117 -11.16 1.75 2.22
N GLY A 118 -11.30 3.00 1.86
CA GLY A 118 -11.06 4.16 2.72
C GLY A 118 -9.61 4.35 3.17
N LYS A 119 -8.67 3.48 2.73
CA LYS A 119 -7.25 3.53 3.14
C LYS A 119 -6.42 4.36 2.17
N GLY A 120 -6.69 5.68 2.13
CA GLY A 120 -5.90 6.65 1.38
C GLY A 120 -6.34 6.86 -0.07
N ASN A 121 -5.50 7.55 -0.84
CA ASN A 121 -5.79 8.00 -2.21
C ASN A 121 -5.21 7.04 -3.26
N SER A 122 -5.68 7.18 -4.51
CA SER A 122 -5.14 6.48 -5.69
C SER A 122 -3.66 6.86 -5.92
N VAL A 123 -2.93 6.05 -6.70
CA VAL A 123 -1.52 6.30 -7.02
C VAL A 123 -1.38 7.52 -7.94
N TYR A 124 -2.22 7.61 -8.96
CA TYR A 124 -2.24 8.70 -9.95
C TYR A 124 -3.29 9.75 -9.60
N CYS A 125 -3.06 11.00 -9.98
CA CYS A 125 -4.07 12.04 -9.87
C CYS A 125 -5.27 11.76 -10.80
N LYS A 126 -6.39 12.41 -10.55
CA LYS A 126 -7.65 12.22 -11.31
C LYS A 126 -7.45 12.36 -12.80
N LEU A 127 -6.71 13.42 -13.23
CA LEU A 127 -6.43 13.66 -14.66
C LEU A 127 -5.61 12.50 -15.26
N CYS A 128 -4.52 12.10 -14.64
CA CYS A 128 -3.70 10.99 -15.12
C CYS A 128 -4.44 9.64 -15.13
N SER A 129 -5.29 9.40 -14.14
CA SER A 129 -6.14 8.19 -14.09
C SER A 129 -7.16 8.20 -15.24
N HIS A 130 -7.76 9.37 -15.55
CA HIS A 130 -8.69 9.52 -16.65
C HIS A 130 -7.99 9.30 -18.00
N THR A 131 -6.85 9.95 -18.22
CA THR A 131 -6.05 9.78 -19.44
C THR A 131 -5.67 8.32 -19.65
N GLN A 132 -5.21 7.63 -18.58
CA GLN A 132 -4.87 6.20 -18.65
C GLN A 132 -6.09 5.33 -19.04
N THR A 133 -7.28 5.69 -18.55
CA THR A 133 -8.51 4.97 -18.91
C THR A 133 -8.84 5.17 -20.39
N LEU A 134 -8.75 6.41 -20.91
CA LEU A 134 -8.99 6.70 -22.32
C LEU A 134 -7.99 6.00 -23.23
N GLU A 135 -6.70 5.97 -22.86
CA GLU A 135 -5.66 5.24 -23.61
C GLU A 135 -5.99 3.74 -23.71
N ARG A 136 -6.32 3.13 -22.58
CA ARG A 136 -6.72 1.69 -22.55
C ARG A 136 -7.95 1.40 -23.40
N GLN A 137 -8.94 2.30 -23.41
CA GLN A 137 -10.12 2.17 -24.25
C GLN A 137 -9.79 2.29 -25.75
N ARG A 138 -8.91 3.24 -26.09
CA ARG A 138 -8.43 3.41 -27.48
C ARG A 138 -7.65 2.16 -27.94
N ASP A 139 -6.74 1.67 -27.14
CA ASP A 139 -5.95 0.45 -27.41
C ASP A 139 -6.85 -0.79 -27.56
N PHE A 140 -7.86 -0.89 -26.71
CA PHE A 140 -8.84 -1.96 -26.80
C PHE A 140 -9.64 -1.88 -28.11
N LYS A 141 -10.18 -0.70 -28.44
CA LYS A 141 -10.90 -0.47 -29.70
C LYS A 141 -10.01 -0.77 -30.90
N GLN A 142 -8.75 -0.33 -30.87
CA GLN A 142 -7.79 -0.61 -31.94
C GLN A 142 -7.66 -2.10 -32.19
N ARG A 143 -7.41 -2.89 -31.13
CA ARG A 143 -7.28 -4.37 -31.23
C ARG A 143 -8.54 -5.03 -31.75
N CYS A 144 -9.73 -4.56 -31.36
CA CYS A 144 -11.00 -5.05 -31.90
C CYS A 144 -11.17 -4.73 -33.38
N VAL A 145 -10.81 -3.52 -33.80
CA VAL A 145 -10.86 -3.11 -35.22
C VAL A 145 -9.89 -3.90 -36.06
N ASP A 146 -8.64 -4.09 -35.60
CA ASP A 146 -7.61 -4.88 -36.27
C ASP A 146 -8.05 -6.33 -36.45
N HIS A 147 -8.65 -6.93 -35.43
CA HIS A 147 -9.20 -8.28 -35.47
C HIS A 147 -10.30 -8.44 -36.55
N LYS A 148 -11.05 -7.40 -36.84
CA LYS A 148 -12.11 -7.37 -37.85
C LYS A 148 -11.63 -6.85 -39.22
N GLY A 149 -10.32 -6.76 -39.45
CA GLY A 149 -9.71 -6.41 -40.72
C GLY A 149 -9.53 -4.91 -40.98
N GLY A 150 -9.73 -4.05 -39.96
CA GLY A 150 -9.32 -2.64 -39.96
C GLY A 150 -10.16 -1.68 -40.83
N LYS A 151 -11.16 -2.17 -41.58
CA LYS A 151 -11.94 -1.35 -42.52
C LYS A 151 -13.42 -1.70 -42.55
N CYS A 152 -14.23 -0.76 -42.98
CA CYS A 152 -15.65 -0.99 -43.19
C CYS A 152 -15.89 -2.03 -44.26
N ILE A 153 -16.67 -3.08 -43.94
CA ILE A 153 -16.98 -4.14 -44.87
C ILE A 153 -17.83 -3.66 -46.06
N CYS A 154 -18.64 -2.59 -45.92
CA CYS A 154 -19.54 -2.08 -46.91
C CYS A 154 -18.87 -1.11 -47.90
N CYS A 155 -18.03 -0.18 -47.46
CA CYS A 155 -17.46 0.87 -48.29
C CYS A 155 -15.94 0.98 -48.24
N GLY A 156 -15.27 0.11 -47.47
CA GLY A 156 -13.81 0.08 -47.38
C GLY A 156 -13.19 1.20 -46.58
N TYR A 157 -13.99 2.05 -45.89
CA TYR A 157 -13.46 3.14 -45.08
C TYR A 157 -12.54 2.66 -43.94
N ASP A 158 -11.32 3.24 -43.87
CA ASP A 158 -10.24 2.82 -42.98
C ASP A 158 -9.47 4.00 -42.35
N LYS A 159 -9.90 5.27 -42.57
CA LYS A 159 -9.12 6.47 -42.20
C LYS A 159 -9.02 6.69 -40.69
N THR A 160 -10.00 6.29 -39.91
CA THR A 160 -9.98 6.41 -38.44
C THR A 160 -10.88 5.42 -37.75
N ASN A 161 -10.34 4.78 -36.69
CA ASN A 161 -11.10 3.82 -35.88
C ASN A 161 -12.27 4.46 -35.13
N ASN A 162 -12.23 5.78 -34.92
CA ASN A 162 -13.33 6.50 -34.26
C ASN A 162 -14.62 6.49 -35.06
N ALA A 163 -14.53 6.35 -36.39
CA ALA A 163 -15.67 6.28 -37.30
C ALA A 163 -16.12 4.86 -37.62
N LEU A 164 -15.45 3.85 -37.04
CA LEU A 164 -15.78 2.43 -37.22
C LEU A 164 -16.56 1.92 -35.98
N ASP A 165 -17.65 1.21 -36.24
CA ASP A 165 -18.55 0.63 -35.25
C ASP A 165 -18.72 -0.88 -35.48
N PHE A 166 -19.02 -1.63 -34.43
CA PHE A 166 -19.33 -3.06 -34.50
C PHE A 166 -20.84 -3.25 -34.55
N HIS A 167 -21.35 -3.68 -35.68
CA HIS A 167 -22.75 -3.96 -35.93
C HIS A 167 -23.05 -5.45 -35.72
N HIS A 168 -23.94 -5.83 -34.79
CA HIS A 168 -24.35 -7.21 -34.59
C HIS A 168 -25.22 -7.67 -35.77
N LEU A 169 -24.81 -8.79 -36.41
CA LEU A 169 -25.55 -9.38 -37.53
C LEU A 169 -26.93 -9.87 -37.08
N ASN A 170 -26.99 -10.43 -35.87
CA ASN A 170 -28.24 -10.81 -35.22
C ASN A 170 -28.32 -10.15 -33.84
N PRO A 171 -29.21 -9.15 -33.66
CA PRO A 171 -29.37 -8.44 -32.36
C PRO A 171 -29.78 -9.36 -31.19
N SER A 172 -30.45 -10.49 -31.48
CA SER A 172 -30.89 -11.44 -30.44
C SER A 172 -29.76 -12.25 -29.83
N GLU A 173 -28.62 -12.37 -30.55
CA GLU A 173 -27.43 -13.11 -30.10
C GLU A 173 -26.37 -12.24 -29.39
N LYS A 174 -26.72 -10.97 -29.17
CA LYS A 174 -25.83 -10.03 -28.51
C LYS A 174 -25.73 -10.32 -27.03
N ASP A 175 -24.52 -10.71 -26.56
CA ASP A 175 -24.24 -10.89 -25.15
C ASP A 175 -23.93 -9.55 -24.43
N PHE A 176 -23.17 -8.67 -25.10
CA PHE A 176 -22.80 -7.36 -24.58
C PHE A 176 -22.41 -6.36 -25.67
N SER A 177 -22.31 -5.08 -25.30
CA SER A 177 -21.81 -4.03 -26.20
C SER A 177 -20.27 -3.98 -26.15
N ILE A 178 -19.60 -4.22 -27.28
CA ILE A 178 -18.13 -4.14 -27.42
C ILE A 178 -17.65 -2.71 -27.16
N SER A 179 -18.41 -1.69 -27.56
CA SER A 179 -18.09 -0.27 -27.32
C SER A 179 -18.22 0.13 -25.84
N SER A 180 -18.70 -0.74 -24.96
CA SER A 180 -18.84 -0.42 -23.54
C SER A 180 -17.47 -0.18 -22.90
N ALA A 181 -17.34 0.96 -22.21
CA ALA A 181 -16.12 1.35 -21.50
C ALA A 181 -15.62 0.38 -20.41
N ARG A 182 -16.36 -0.70 -20.15
CA ARG A 182 -16.01 -1.72 -19.15
C ARG A 182 -14.96 -2.71 -19.63
N PHE A 183 -14.82 -2.89 -20.95
CA PHE A 183 -13.91 -3.85 -21.52
C PHE A 183 -12.59 -3.15 -21.88
N THR A 184 -11.52 -3.57 -21.25
CA THR A 184 -10.14 -3.14 -21.55
C THR A 184 -9.24 -4.33 -21.82
N THR A 185 -9.77 -5.57 -21.65
CA THR A 185 -9.06 -6.82 -21.89
C THR A 185 -9.59 -7.44 -23.17
N PHE A 186 -8.68 -7.72 -24.10
CA PHE A 186 -8.98 -8.43 -25.34
C PHE A 186 -8.79 -9.93 -25.08
N ASP A 187 -9.88 -10.61 -24.77
CA ASP A 187 -9.93 -12.03 -24.42
C ASP A 187 -10.87 -12.84 -25.33
N ASN A 188 -10.96 -14.15 -25.12
CA ASN A 188 -11.82 -15.02 -25.92
C ASN A 188 -13.30 -14.64 -25.87
N ARG A 189 -13.79 -14.04 -24.77
CA ARG A 189 -15.16 -13.53 -24.68
C ARG A 189 -15.40 -12.41 -25.69
N VAL A 190 -14.45 -11.48 -25.78
CA VAL A 190 -14.53 -10.35 -26.73
C VAL A 190 -14.40 -10.86 -28.17
N ILE A 191 -13.50 -11.81 -28.42
CA ILE A 191 -13.34 -12.42 -29.76
C ILE A 191 -14.63 -13.12 -30.20
N ASN A 192 -15.25 -13.88 -29.32
CA ASN A 192 -16.51 -14.57 -29.63
C ASN A 192 -17.64 -13.57 -29.95
N GLU A 193 -17.72 -12.46 -29.21
CA GLU A 193 -18.71 -11.42 -29.49
C GLU A 193 -18.39 -10.66 -30.78
N LEU A 194 -17.11 -10.38 -31.07
CA LEU A 194 -16.68 -9.77 -32.34
C LEU A 194 -17.05 -10.64 -33.54
N ASN A 195 -16.99 -11.97 -33.42
CA ASN A 195 -17.36 -12.88 -34.50
C ASN A 195 -18.83 -12.78 -34.92
N LYS A 196 -19.70 -12.33 -34.00
CA LYS A 196 -21.13 -12.04 -34.27
C LYS A 196 -21.35 -10.66 -34.90
N CYS A 197 -20.29 -9.84 -35.07
CA CYS A 197 -20.38 -8.48 -35.55
C CYS A 197 -19.72 -8.29 -36.91
N ALA A 198 -20.26 -7.38 -37.71
CA ALA A 198 -19.59 -6.78 -38.87
C ALA A 198 -18.95 -5.44 -38.45
N LEU A 199 -17.78 -5.12 -39.01
CA LEU A 199 -17.14 -3.82 -38.84
C LEU A 199 -17.65 -2.87 -39.93
N VAL A 200 -18.31 -1.80 -39.56
CA VAL A 200 -18.93 -0.83 -40.48
C VAL A 200 -18.59 0.59 -40.07
N CYS A 201 -18.50 1.52 -41.03
CA CYS A 201 -18.39 2.93 -40.67
C CYS A 201 -19.76 3.47 -40.23
N ARG A 202 -19.74 4.60 -39.50
CA ARG A 202 -20.97 5.20 -38.94
C ARG A 202 -22.05 5.49 -39.98
N ASN A 203 -21.66 5.92 -41.20
CA ASN A 203 -22.62 6.15 -42.27
C ASN A 203 -23.28 4.86 -42.72
N CYS A 204 -22.48 3.81 -43.05
CA CYS A 204 -23.03 2.53 -43.42
C CYS A 204 -23.82 1.89 -42.30
N HIS A 205 -23.42 2.08 -41.02
CA HIS A 205 -24.14 1.60 -39.86
C HIS A 205 -25.54 2.24 -39.75
N ALA A 206 -25.65 3.56 -39.99
CA ALA A 206 -26.92 4.27 -40.03
C ALA A 206 -27.81 3.80 -41.20
N GLU A 207 -27.23 3.60 -42.40
CA GLU A 207 -27.93 3.10 -43.59
C GLU A 207 -28.47 1.68 -43.40
N ILE A 208 -27.72 0.82 -42.69
CA ILE A 208 -28.16 -0.54 -42.35
C ILE A 208 -29.36 -0.48 -41.40
N HIS A 209 -29.29 0.35 -40.35
CA HIS A 209 -30.41 0.51 -39.43
C HIS A 209 -31.64 1.18 -40.06
N ALA A 210 -31.45 1.99 -41.10
CA ALA A 210 -32.54 2.58 -41.88
C ALA A 210 -33.12 1.63 -42.95
N GLY A 211 -32.57 0.42 -43.10
CA GLY A 211 -32.99 -0.53 -44.13
C GLY A 211 -32.59 -0.20 -45.53
N ILE A 212 -31.72 0.83 -45.73
CA ILE A 212 -31.22 1.31 -47.03
C ILE A 212 -30.12 0.34 -47.54
N LYS A 213 -29.38 -0.30 -46.64
CA LYS A 213 -28.27 -1.17 -46.93
C LYS A 213 -28.40 -2.47 -46.17
N THR A 214 -28.08 -3.59 -46.82
CA THR A 214 -28.00 -4.92 -46.19
C THR A 214 -26.55 -5.41 -46.13
N LEU A 215 -26.25 -6.25 -45.12
CA LEU A 215 -24.97 -6.94 -44.96
C LEU A 215 -25.01 -8.32 -45.56
#